data_6a6085b603cab511e755fb8ff3554266
#
_entry.id   6a6085b603cab511e755fb8ff3554266
#
_cell.length_a   1.000
_cell.length_b   1.000
_cell.length_c   1.000
_cell.angle_alpha   90.00
_cell.angle_beta   90.00
_cell.angle_gamma   90.00
#
_symmetry.space_group_name_H-M   'P 1'
#
loop_
_entity.id
_entity.type
_entity.pdbx_description
1 polymer ?
#
loop_
_entity_poly.entity_id
_entity_poly.type
_entity_poly.pdbx_seq_one_letter_code
_entity_poly.pdbx_strand_id
1 'polypeptide(L)'
;MAIEIERKFLVSGEGWKPHVINRKRLRQAYLARQGKTSIRVRVVDEVSATLTVKSRGARTSRLELEYPIPVADGLTLLDFRDGDLLSKVRHQVRYGDLTWEIDVFDGENAGLVIAEVELTHESQAIALPPWVGREITHDERYYNSRLVHHPYTSFTGAGVAGHDRSR
;
A
#
# COMPACT_ATOMS: atom_id res chain seq x y z
N MET A 1 -10.54 -16.89 -8.38
CA MET A 1 -10.93 -15.51 -8.07
C MET A 1 -10.60 -15.23 -6.61
N ALA A 2 -9.85 -14.18 -6.35
CA ALA A 2 -9.45 -13.89 -4.98
C ALA A 2 -10.13 -12.62 -4.48
N ILE A 3 -10.69 -12.68 -3.27
CA ILE A 3 -11.28 -11.53 -2.60
C ILE A 3 -10.32 -11.11 -1.50
N GLU A 4 -9.91 -9.84 -1.55
CA GLU A 4 -8.99 -9.28 -0.58
C GLU A 4 -9.76 -8.44 0.45
N ILE A 5 -9.51 -8.72 1.71
CA ILE A 5 -10.10 -7.98 2.82
C ILE A 5 -8.94 -7.54 3.70
N GLU A 6 -8.78 -6.23 3.88
CA GLU A 6 -7.67 -5.71 4.66
C GLU A 6 -8.06 -4.46 5.43
N ARG A 7 -7.30 -4.18 6.48
CA ARG A 7 -7.41 -2.92 7.21
C ARG A 7 -6.07 -2.20 7.15
N LYS A 8 -6.13 -0.89 7.10
CA LYS A 8 -4.95 -0.02 6.95
C LYS A 8 -4.92 1.03 8.05
N PHE A 9 -3.72 1.33 8.52
CA PHE A 9 -3.51 2.28 9.60
C PHE A 9 -2.27 3.10 9.32
N LEU A 10 -2.26 4.33 9.80
CA LEU A 10 -1.01 5.08 9.89
C LEU A 10 -0.16 4.48 11.00
N VAL A 11 1.15 4.63 10.89
CA VAL A 11 2.08 4.07 11.86
C VAL A 11 2.56 5.17 12.81
N SER A 12 2.60 4.84 14.10
CA SER A 12 3.07 5.74 15.14
C SER A 12 4.40 5.21 15.70
N GLY A 13 5.46 5.95 15.44
CA GLY A 13 6.78 5.60 15.95
C GLY A 13 7.46 4.46 15.18
N GLU A 14 8.46 3.88 15.80
CA GLU A 14 9.34 2.89 15.16
C GLU A 14 9.38 1.56 15.90
N GLY A 15 8.45 1.32 16.80
CA GLY A 15 8.42 0.10 17.60
C GLY A 15 8.26 -1.19 16.80
N TRP A 16 7.87 -1.08 15.54
CA TRP A 16 7.73 -2.24 14.66
C TRP A 16 9.08 -2.75 14.14
N LYS A 17 10.09 -1.89 14.10
CA LYS A 17 11.37 -2.22 13.42
C LYS A 17 12.08 -3.46 13.97
N PRO A 18 12.15 -3.68 15.29
CA PRO A 18 12.79 -4.89 15.81
C PRO A 18 12.10 -6.19 15.44
N HIS A 19 10.87 -6.13 14.98
CA HIS A 19 10.05 -7.31 14.69
C HIS A 19 9.94 -7.63 13.19
N VAL A 20 10.75 -6.97 12.38
CA VAL A 20 10.77 -7.20 10.92
C VAL A 20 11.38 -8.57 10.63
N ILE A 21 10.64 -9.40 9.88
CA ILE A 21 11.09 -10.72 9.48
C ILE A 21 11.47 -10.79 8.01
N ASN A 22 11.03 -9.82 7.21
CA ASN A 22 11.34 -9.77 5.79
C ASN A 22 11.08 -8.38 5.28
N ARG A 23 11.77 -7.98 4.21
CA ARG A 23 11.49 -6.72 3.53
C ARG A 23 11.73 -6.85 2.04
N LYS A 24 10.98 -6.07 1.27
CA LYS A 24 11.05 -6.06 -0.18
C LYS A 24 10.90 -4.64 -0.68
N ARG A 25 11.66 -4.31 -1.71
CA ARG A 25 11.47 -3.04 -2.41
C ARG A 25 10.40 -3.22 -3.48
N LEU A 26 9.39 -2.40 -3.44
CA LEU A 26 8.30 -2.42 -4.42
C LEU A 26 8.35 -1.14 -5.24
N ARG A 27 8.32 -1.29 -6.56
CA ARG A 27 8.06 -0.18 -7.47
C ARG A 27 6.81 -0.54 -8.24
N GLN A 28 5.85 0.34 -8.25
CA GLN A 28 4.58 0.03 -8.91
C GLN A 28 4.01 1.24 -9.62
N ALA A 29 3.24 0.96 -10.64
CA ALA A 29 2.63 1.95 -11.49
C ALA A 29 1.22 1.52 -11.84
N TYR A 30 0.33 2.49 -11.96
CA TYR A 30 -1.01 2.25 -12.47
C TYR A 30 -0.99 2.58 -13.96
N LEU A 31 -1.42 1.62 -14.77
CA LEU A 31 -1.40 1.76 -16.22
C LEU A 31 -2.71 2.31 -16.75
N ALA A 32 -3.82 1.96 -16.10
CA ALA A 32 -5.14 2.38 -16.52
C ALA A 32 -6.10 2.28 -15.35
N ARG A 33 -7.13 3.09 -15.39
CA ARG A 33 -8.20 3.05 -14.41
C ARG A 33 -9.50 3.41 -15.09
N GLN A 34 -10.53 2.61 -14.81
CA GLN A 34 -11.86 2.89 -15.32
C GLN A 34 -12.87 2.56 -14.24
N GLY A 35 -13.55 3.59 -13.72
CA GLY A 35 -14.48 3.41 -12.63
C GLY A 35 -13.79 2.86 -11.39
N LYS A 36 -14.24 1.70 -10.94
CA LYS A 36 -13.70 1.03 -9.75
C LYS A 36 -12.61 0.01 -10.11
N THR A 37 -12.28 -0.12 -11.38
CA THR A 37 -11.29 -1.10 -11.85
C THR A 37 -9.97 -0.40 -12.16
N SER A 38 -8.88 -1.00 -11.74
CA SER A 38 -7.54 -0.49 -12.05
C SER A 38 -6.62 -1.62 -12.48
N ILE A 39 -5.64 -1.27 -13.29
CA ILE A 39 -4.59 -2.18 -13.75
C ILE A 39 -3.27 -1.64 -13.23
N ARG A 40 -2.54 -2.47 -12.51
CA ARG A 40 -1.29 -2.10 -11.86
C ARG A 40 -0.19 -3.08 -12.25
N VAL A 41 1.01 -2.56 -12.49
CA VAL A 41 2.22 -3.38 -12.57
C VAL A 41 3.04 -3.14 -11.31
N ARG A 42 3.64 -4.21 -10.79
CA ARG A 42 4.51 -4.15 -9.61
C ARG A 42 5.78 -4.93 -9.91
N VAL A 43 6.92 -4.29 -9.65
CA VAL A 43 8.23 -4.94 -9.72
C VAL A 43 8.76 -5.06 -8.28
N VAL A 44 9.18 -6.28 -7.93
CA VAL A 44 9.65 -6.60 -6.58
C VAL A 44 11.13 -6.91 -6.63
N ASP A 45 11.93 -6.15 -5.89
CA ASP A 45 13.38 -6.33 -5.76
C ASP A 45 14.12 -6.42 -7.10
N GLU A 46 13.55 -5.91 -8.18
CA GLU A 46 14.09 -5.98 -9.54
C GLU A 46 14.25 -7.43 -10.04
N VAL A 47 13.60 -8.40 -9.42
CA VAL A 47 13.74 -9.81 -9.79
C VAL A 47 12.42 -10.46 -10.21
N SER A 48 11.28 -9.88 -9.88
CA SER A 48 9.99 -10.41 -10.29
C SER A 48 9.01 -9.30 -10.58
N ALA A 49 7.98 -9.60 -11.35
CA ALA A 49 6.95 -8.62 -11.69
C ALA A 49 5.59 -9.28 -11.78
N THR A 50 4.56 -8.54 -11.43
CA THR A 50 3.17 -8.96 -11.55
C THR A 50 2.33 -7.88 -12.17
N LEU A 51 1.33 -8.31 -12.94
CA LEU A 51 0.28 -7.45 -13.44
C LEU A 51 -0.97 -7.77 -12.62
N THR A 52 -1.61 -6.75 -12.07
CA THR A 52 -2.75 -6.92 -11.19
C THR A 52 -3.95 -6.14 -11.72
N VAL A 53 -5.09 -6.81 -11.78
CA VAL A 53 -6.37 -6.16 -12.06
C VAL A 53 -7.17 -6.17 -10.77
N LYS A 54 -7.52 -4.99 -10.27
CA LYS A 54 -8.32 -4.84 -9.06
C LYS A 54 -9.63 -4.19 -9.39
N SER A 55 -10.70 -4.70 -8.77
CA SER A 55 -12.00 -4.06 -8.87
C SER A 55 -12.57 -3.95 -7.46
N ARG A 56 -12.88 -2.72 -7.07
CA ARG A 56 -13.42 -2.47 -5.73
C ARG A 56 -14.86 -2.94 -5.64
N GLY A 57 -15.12 -3.83 -4.68
CA GLY A 57 -16.47 -4.22 -4.32
C GLY A 57 -17.06 -3.29 -3.27
N ALA A 58 -18.08 -3.73 -2.60
CA ALA A 58 -18.68 -3.03 -1.49
C ALA A 58 -17.78 -3.20 -0.26
N ARG A 59 -17.75 -2.18 0.58
CA ARG A 59 -17.04 -2.19 1.86
C ARG A 59 -15.55 -2.45 1.69
N THR A 60 -14.99 -3.38 2.44
CA THR A 60 -13.55 -3.68 2.44
C THR A 60 -13.16 -4.75 1.44
N SER A 61 -14.12 -5.47 0.88
CA SER A 61 -13.81 -6.56 -0.04
C SER A 61 -13.46 -6.03 -1.43
N ARG A 62 -12.50 -6.69 -2.07
CA ARG A 62 -12.03 -6.34 -3.41
C ARG A 62 -11.76 -7.60 -4.19
N LEU A 63 -12.06 -7.55 -5.49
CA LEU A 63 -11.62 -8.59 -6.40
C LEU A 63 -10.21 -8.25 -6.86
N GLU A 64 -9.32 -9.22 -6.79
CA GLU A 64 -7.94 -9.05 -7.23
C GLU A 64 -7.54 -10.25 -8.07
N LEU A 65 -7.06 -9.97 -9.28
CA LEU A 65 -6.53 -10.98 -10.19
C LEU A 65 -5.08 -10.62 -10.48
N GLU A 66 -4.17 -11.56 -10.22
CA GLU A 66 -2.75 -11.34 -10.38
C GLU A 66 -2.14 -12.31 -11.37
N TYR A 67 -1.26 -11.80 -12.21
CA TYR A 67 -0.58 -12.58 -13.23
C TYR A 67 0.91 -12.28 -13.19
N PRO A 68 1.76 -13.31 -12.94
CA PRO A 68 3.20 -13.10 -13.07
C PRO A 68 3.55 -12.76 -14.52
N ILE A 69 4.46 -11.81 -14.67
CA ILE A 69 4.98 -11.43 -15.99
C ILE A 69 6.50 -11.40 -15.92
N PRO A 70 7.18 -11.47 -17.08
CA PRO A 70 8.64 -11.33 -17.08
C PRO A 70 9.06 -9.99 -16.48
N VAL A 71 10.14 -9.99 -15.70
CA VAL A 71 10.60 -8.77 -15.05
C VAL A 71 10.95 -7.68 -16.08
N ALA A 72 11.50 -8.08 -17.23
CA ALA A 72 11.79 -7.12 -18.29
C ALA A 72 10.54 -6.39 -18.76
N ASP A 73 9.44 -7.12 -18.91
CA ASP A 73 8.15 -6.53 -19.28
C ASP A 73 7.64 -5.61 -18.17
N GLY A 74 7.79 -6.03 -16.91
CA GLY A 74 7.40 -5.21 -15.78
C GLY A 74 8.14 -3.88 -15.76
N LEU A 75 9.44 -3.91 -15.95
CA LEU A 75 10.26 -2.70 -15.97
C LEU A 75 9.85 -1.76 -17.11
N THR A 76 9.55 -2.32 -18.27
CA THR A 76 9.06 -1.53 -19.40
C THR A 76 7.71 -0.91 -19.10
N LEU A 77 6.81 -1.69 -18.48
CA LEU A 77 5.46 -1.21 -18.17
C LEU A 77 5.47 -0.09 -17.12
N LEU A 78 6.47 -0.02 -16.25
CA LEU A 78 6.58 1.09 -15.33
C LEU A 78 6.64 2.44 -16.05
N ASP A 79 7.20 2.46 -17.27
CA ASP A 79 7.30 3.69 -18.06
C ASP A 79 5.99 4.10 -18.71
N PHE A 80 5.01 3.20 -18.76
CA PHE A 80 3.69 3.49 -19.35
C PHE A 80 2.71 3.99 -18.29
N ARG A 81 3.20 4.38 -17.16
CA ARG A 81 2.37 4.75 -16.02
C ARG A 81 1.53 5.98 -16.26
N ASP A 82 0.36 5.96 -15.64
CA ASP A 82 -0.49 7.12 -15.47
C ASP A 82 -0.27 7.61 -14.03
N GLY A 83 0.23 8.84 -13.89
CA GLY A 83 0.60 9.39 -12.60
C GLY A 83 2.04 9.07 -12.20
N ASP A 84 2.34 9.24 -10.93
CA ASP A 84 3.68 9.06 -10.40
C ASP A 84 4.03 7.59 -10.21
N LEU A 85 5.31 7.28 -10.24
CA LEU A 85 5.80 5.98 -9.80
C LEU A 85 5.64 5.89 -8.29
N LEU A 86 5.05 4.80 -7.82
CA LEU A 86 4.92 4.54 -6.41
C LEU A 86 6.07 3.63 -5.97
N SER A 87 6.89 4.14 -5.07
CA SER A 87 8.07 3.41 -4.59
C SER A 87 8.01 3.30 -3.08
N LYS A 88 8.24 2.09 -2.56
CA LYS A 88 8.19 1.84 -1.13
C LYS A 88 8.99 0.59 -0.77
N VAL A 89 9.37 0.50 0.49
CA VAL A 89 9.91 -0.74 1.06
C VAL A 89 8.83 -1.33 1.95
N ARG A 90 8.43 -2.56 1.65
CA ARG A 90 7.44 -3.28 2.43
C ARG A 90 8.15 -4.18 3.42
N HIS A 91 7.82 -4.01 4.68
CA HIS A 91 8.37 -4.80 5.77
C HIS A 91 7.29 -5.73 6.31
N GLN A 92 7.61 -7.01 6.44
CA GLN A 92 6.72 -7.96 7.12
C GLN A 92 7.08 -8.00 8.59
N VAL A 93 6.07 -7.82 9.43
CA VAL A 93 6.25 -7.69 10.88
C VAL A 93 5.25 -8.62 11.57
N ARG A 94 5.75 -9.52 12.43
CA ARG A 94 4.88 -10.41 13.19
C ARG A 94 4.38 -9.70 14.44
N TYR A 95 3.08 -9.85 14.70
CA TYR A 95 2.50 -9.42 15.96
C TYR A 95 1.39 -10.38 16.33
N GLY A 96 1.59 -11.12 17.42
CA GLY A 96 0.68 -12.21 17.76
C GLY A 96 0.63 -13.25 16.65
N ASP A 97 -0.55 -13.63 16.24
CA ASP A 97 -0.76 -14.63 15.19
C ASP A 97 -0.83 -14.03 13.80
N LEU A 98 -0.68 -12.71 13.69
CA LEU A 98 -0.83 -12.02 12.41
C LEU A 98 0.50 -11.51 11.89
N THR A 99 0.58 -11.44 10.57
CA THR A 99 1.69 -10.77 9.90
C THR A 99 1.17 -9.46 9.32
N TRP A 100 1.79 -8.38 9.76
CA TRP A 100 1.49 -7.03 9.28
C TRP A 100 2.47 -6.66 8.17
N GLU A 101 2.02 -5.85 7.25
CA GLU A 101 2.88 -5.27 6.23
C GLU A 101 3.02 -3.79 6.49
N ILE A 102 4.25 -3.33 6.68
CA ILE A 102 4.55 -1.92 6.94
C ILE A 102 5.21 -1.37 5.68
N ASP A 103 4.53 -0.47 5.00
CA ASP A 103 5.03 0.18 3.80
C ASP A 103 5.65 1.52 4.17
N VAL A 104 6.94 1.64 3.97
CA VAL A 104 7.67 2.90 4.11
C VAL A 104 7.85 3.48 2.71
N PHE A 105 7.17 4.57 2.44
CA PHE A 105 7.20 5.18 1.12
C PHE A 105 8.39 6.08 0.93
N ASP A 106 8.84 6.19 -0.32
CA ASP A 106 9.87 7.17 -0.69
C ASP A 106 9.39 7.95 -1.93
N GLY A 107 10.29 8.73 -2.54
CA GLY A 107 9.93 9.55 -3.69
C GLY A 107 8.88 10.59 -3.34
N GLU A 108 7.86 10.69 -4.17
CA GLU A 108 6.80 11.70 -4.01
C GLU A 108 5.93 11.46 -2.77
N ASN A 109 6.02 10.28 -2.17
CA ASN A 109 5.25 9.96 -0.96
C ASN A 109 6.13 9.81 0.27
N ALA A 110 7.35 10.35 0.23
CA ALA A 110 8.29 10.26 1.34
C ALA A 110 7.67 10.82 2.63
N GLY A 111 7.90 10.11 3.73
CA GLY A 111 7.33 10.45 5.03
C GLY A 111 6.09 9.67 5.39
N LEU A 112 5.46 9.02 4.42
CA LEU A 112 4.28 8.21 4.66
C LEU A 112 4.69 6.80 5.07
N VAL A 113 4.08 6.29 6.14
CA VAL A 113 4.26 4.91 6.59
C VAL A 113 2.88 4.35 6.88
N ILE A 114 2.54 3.25 6.20
CA ILE A 114 1.22 2.61 6.33
C ILE A 114 1.40 1.17 6.80
N ALA A 115 0.57 0.76 7.75
CA ALA A 115 0.48 -0.62 8.20
C ALA A 115 -0.79 -1.26 7.64
N GLU A 116 -0.65 -2.44 7.08
CA GLU A 116 -1.76 -3.21 6.53
C GLU A 116 -1.81 -4.58 7.18
N VAL A 117 -3.02 -5.07 7.42
CA VAL A 117 -3.23 -6.44 7.87
C VAL A 117 -4.38 -7.05 7.09
N GLU A 118 -4.17 -8.27 6.59
CA GLU A 118 -5.17 -8.99 5.83
C GLU A 118 -6.06 -9.78 6.78
N LEU A 119 -7.36 -9.79 6.49
CA LEU A 119 -8.37 -10.44 7.30
C LEU A 119 -8.98 -11.60 6.53
N THR A 120 -9.48 -12.60 7.26
CA THR A 120 -10.22 -13.71 6.67
C THR A 120 -11.69 -13.34 6.44
N HIS A 121 -12.23 -12.41 7.22
CA HIS A 121 -13.59 -11.89 7.03
C HIS A 121 -13.68 -10.49 7.62
N GLU A 122 -14.69 -9.74 7.21
CA GLU A 122 -14.81 -8.32 7.55
C GLU A 122 -14.97 -8.04 9.03
N SER A 123 -15.52 -8.98 9.77
CA SER A 123 -15.78 -8.80 11.21
C SER A 123 -14.71 -9.44 12.09
N GLN A 124 -13.59 -9.87 11.52
CA GLN A 124 -12.53 -10.49 12.29
C GLN A 124 -11.97 -9.52 13.33
N ALA A 125 -11.94 -9.97 14.59
CA ALA A 125 -11.33 -9.21 15.67
C ALA A 125 -9.82 -9.40 15.63
N ILE A 126 -9.06 -8.31 15.76
CA ILE A 126 -7.60 -8.36 15.78
C ILE A 126 -7.06 -7.52 16.92
N ALA A 127 -5.93 -7.93 17.48
CA ALA A 127 -5.21 -7.14 18.45
C ALA A 127 -4.37 -6.10 17.70
N LEU A 128 -4.52 -4.83 18.06
CA LEU A 128 -3.76 -3.75 17.43
C LEU A 128 -2.42 -3.59 18.12
N PRO A 129 -1.30 -3.66 17.38
CA PRO A 129 0.01 -3.40 17.96
C PRO A 129 0.13 -1.97 18.47
N PRO A 130 1.02 -1.73 19.45
CA PRO A 130 1.15 -0.38 20.03
C PRO A 130 1.67 0.68 19.05
N TRP A 131 2.27 0.27 17.94
CA TRP A 131 2.77 1.18 16.92
C TRP A 131 1.73 1.50 15.84
N VAL A 132 0.52 0.98 15.94
CA VAL A 132 -0.57 1.30 15.02
C VAL A 132 -1.22 2.61 15.45
N GLY A 133 -1.39 3.52 14.51
CA GLY A 133 -2.05 4.79 14.73
C GLY A 133 -3.48 4.80 14.20
N ARG A 134 -3.87 5.94 13.61
CA ARG A 134 -5.23 6.13 13.12
C ARG A 134 -5.55 5.19 11.96
N GLU A 135 -6.73 4.60 12.00
CA GLU A 135 -7.19 3.74 10.90
C GLU A 135 -7.55 4.58 9.68
N ILE A 136 -7.07 4.15 8.52
CA ILE A 136 -7.28 4.84 7.24
C ILE A 136 -7.88 3.92 6.19
N THR A 137 -8.48 2.81 6.60
CA THR A 137 -9.01 1.79 5.68
C THR A 137 -9.90 2.38 4.60
N HIS A 138 -10.74 3.35 4.96
CA HIS A 138 -11.68 3.96 4.03
C HIS A 138 -11.34 5.40 3.67
N ASP A 139 -10.15 5.86 4.04
CA ASP A 139 -9.68 7.19 3.69
C ASP A 139 -9.01 7.13 2.31
N GLU A 140 -9.75 7.57 1.30
CA GLU A 140 -9.32 7.45 -0.09
C GLU A 140 -8.02 8.18 -0.40
N ARG A 141 -7.67 9.19 0.39
CA ARG A 141 -6.43 9.95 0.18
C ARG A 141 -5.20 9.04 0.23
N TYR A 142 -5.29 7.94 0.99
CA TYR A 142 -4.17 7.02 1.20
C TYR A 142 -4.22 5.80 0.29
N TYR A 143 -5.17 5.71 -0.61
CA TYR A 143 -5.18 4.63 -1.59
C TYR A 143 -3.98 4.79 -2.53
N ASN A 144 -3.28 3.71 -2.80
CA ASN A 144 -2.15 3.75 -3.72
C ASN A 144 -2.55 4.36 -5.06
N SER A 145 -3.74 4.04 -5.55
CA SER A 145 -4.25 4.57 -6.82
C SER A 145 -4.51 6.07 -6.78
N ARG A 146 -4.68 6.65 -5.60
CA ARG A 146 -4.84 8.10 -5.44
C ARG A 146 -3.49 8.78 -5.23
N LEU A 147 -2.59 8.12 -4.51
CA LEU A 147 -1.28 8.70 -4.21
C LEU A 147 -0.45 8.97 -5.46
N VAL A 148 -0.68 8.25 -6.55
CA VAL A 148 0.04 8.48 -7.79
C VAL A 148 -0.35 9.77 -8.48
N HIS A 149 -1.48 10.37 -8.14
CA HIS A 149 -1.92 11.66 -8.68
C HIS A 149 -1.93 12.75 -7.62
N HIS A 150 -2.08 12.38 -6.36
CA HIS A 150 -2.13 13.29 -5.23
C HIS A 150 -1.19 12.77 -4.15
N PRO A 151 0.12 12.98 -4.31
CA PRO A 151 1.10 12.39 -3.41
C PRO A 151 1.01 12.97 -1.99
N TYR A 152 1.45 12.16 -1.05
CA TYR A 152 1.40 12.50 0.37
C TYR A 152 2.03 13.86 0.67
N THR A 153 3.16 14.16 0.01
CA THR A 153 3.84 15.43 0.23
C THR A 153 2.97 16.62 -0.19
N SER A 154 2.07 16.44 -1.14
CA SER A 154 1.24 17.55 -1.60
C SER A 154 0.16 17.94 -0.60
N PHE A 155 -0.45 16.96 0.12
CA PHE A 155 -1.50 17.33 1.07
C PHE A 155 -1.01 17.50 2.50
N THR A 156 0.19 17.03 2.83
CA THR A 156 0.77 17.28 4.15
C THR A 156 1.76 18.43 4.13
N GLY A 157 2.37 18.70 2.97
CA GLY A 157 3.44 19.67 2.82
C GLY A 157 2.97 21.10 2.77
N ALA A 158 1.70 21.37 2.57
CA ALA A 158 1.18 22.72 2.40
C ALA A 158 1.02 23.45 3.74
N GLY A 159 1.97 23.27 4.63
CA GLY A 159 1.94 23.90 5.92
C GLY A 159 1.05 23.20 6.93
N VAL A 160 0.42 22.16 6.52
CA VAL A 160 -0.46 21.39 7.40
C VAL A 160 0.24 20.25 8.08
N ALA A 161 1.45 19.97 7.66
CA ALA A 161 2.17 18.81 8.19
C ALA A 161 2.27 18.85 9.70
N GLY A 162 2.52 20.01 10.26
CA GLY A 162 2.63 20.17 11.71
C GLY A 162 1.35 19.82 12.43
N HIS A 163 0.28 20.42 12.03
CA HIS A 163 -1.00 20.20 12.72
C HIS A 163 -1.60 18.85 12.35
N ASP A 164 -1.26 18.36 11.18
CA ASP A 164 -1.70 17.05 10.78
C ASP A 164 -1.10 15.98 11.67
N ARG A 165 0.14 16.18 12.06
CA ARG A 165 0.80 15.23 12.94
C ARG A 165 0.33 15.30 14.37
N SER A 166 -0.26 16.40 14.76
CA SER A 166 -0.73 16.54 16.12
C SER A 166 -2.12 15.94 16.33
N ARG A 167 -2.73 15.44 15.32
CA ARG A 167 -4.02 14.76 15.41
C ARG A 167 -3.77 13.28 15.58
#